data_456ab7f1a811bb7513a4f7c02be7da1b
#
_entry.id   456ab7f1a811bb7513a4f7c02be7da1b
#
_cell.length_a   1.000
_cell.length_b   1.000
_cell.length_c   1.000
_cell.angle_alpha   90.00
_cell.angle_beta   90.00
_cell.angle_gamma   90.00
#
_symmetry.space_group_name_H-M   'P 1'
#
loop_
_entity.id
_entity.type
_entity.pdbx_description
1 polymer ?
#
loop_
_entity_poly.entity_id
_entity_poly.type
_entity_poly.pdbx_seq_one_letter_code
_entity_poly.pdbx_strand_id
1 'polypeptide(L)'
;MKKGVDIGGTFVKVYWENGKKEKHYIKDVSKNRKAFLERIKNIVLEGDPEEVGIAVAGFTSLDGVVYRSPNIPALDGVNLKEVFAGLKVKVINDVSAGALGEWFYDHRDSKVLLFVAIGTGLGGGLVIDGRPFLGACGSSLELGHHIIKAGGEKCSCGRFGCWEAYSSSYGFERIYEKVSGQRLKDFEIINKAKEGDPMALEALMEFRRYLLLGLMNSVHIFNPDRIVLGGGLIDAMKDLLGGLEEDL
;
A
#
# COMPACT_ATOMS: atom_id res chain seq x y z
N MET A 1 14.34 -22.25 -8.90
CA MET A 1 13.24 -21.99 -7.94
C MET A 1 12.99 -20.49 -7.88
N LYS A 2 11.70 -20.07 -7.87
CA LYS A 2 11.32 -18.66 -7.81
C LYS A 2 10.95 -18.24 -6.39
N LYS A 3 11.18 -16.97 -6.08
CA LYS A 3 10.98 -16.40 -4.75
C LYS A 3 10.36 -15.01 -4.84
N GLY A 4 9.35 -14.74 -4.02
CA GLY A 4 8.80 -13.40 -3.82
C GLY A 4 9.28 -12.85 -2.47
N VAL A 5 9.69 -11.59 -2.44
CA VAL A 5 10.17 -10.92 -1.22
C VAL A 5 9.48 -9.58 -1.08
N ASP A 6 8.74 -9.38 0.03
CA ASP A 6 8.11 -8.13 0.39
C ASP A 6 8.93 -7.45 1.50
N ILE A 7 9.57 -6.33 1.17
CA ILE A 7 10.42 -5.56 2.08
C ILE A 7 9.61 -4.40 2.68
N GLY A 8 8.97 -4.67 3.82
CA GLY A 8 8.24 -3.66 4.59
C GLY A 8 9.11 -3.00 5.68
N GLY A 9 8.58 -1.99 6.35
CA GLY A 9 9.32 -1.21 7.36
C GLY A 9 9.64 -1.96 8.67
N THR A 10 8.96 -3.04 8.97
CA THR A 10 9.15 -3.82 10.21
C THR A 10 9.61 -5.25 9.92
N PHE A 11 9.11 -5.84 8.85
CA PHE A 11 9.39 -7.22 8.46
C PHE A 11 9.70 -7.33 6.98
N VAL A 12 10.54 -8.30 6.64
CA VAL A 12 10.63 -8.88 5.29
C VAL A 12 9.80 -10.15 5.30
N LYS A 13 8.87 -10.26 4.35
CA LYS A 13 8.11 -11.48 4.12
C LYS A 13 8.65 -12.17 2.87
N VAL A 14 8.77 -13.47 2.94
CA VAL A 14 9.30 -14.30 1.86
C VAL A 14 8.25 -15.34 1.47
N TYR A 15 8.06 -15.47 0.17
CA TYR A 15 7.12 -16.41 -0.42
C TYR A 15 7.88 -17.27 -1.43
N TRP A 16 7.88 -18.56 -1.20
CA TRP A 16 8.54 -19.54 -2.06
C TRP A 16 7.55 -20.14 -3.05
N GLU A 17 8.02 -20.51 -4.23
CA GLU A 17 7.22 -21.16 -5.28
C GLU A 17 6.52 -22.44 -4.80
N ASN A 18 7.10 -23.14 -3.83
CA ASN A 18 6.54 -24.34 -3.19
C ASN A 18 5.49 -24.04 -2.11
N GLY A 19 5.10 -22.77 -1.93
CA GLY A 19 4.08 -22.35 -0.94
C GLY A 19 4.64 -22.05 0.46
N LYS A 20 5.93 -22.27 0.73
CA LYS A 20 6.57 -21.90 2.01
C LYS A 20 6.52 -20.38 2.17
N LYS A 21 6.20 -19.93 3.40
CA LYS A 21 6.16 -18.51 3.77
C LYS A 21 7.04 -18.28 4.98
N GLU A 22 7.78 -17.19 4.99
CA GLU A 22 8.65 -16.78 6.08
C GLU A 22 8.47 -15.30 6.41
N LYS A 23 8.81 -14.92 7.64
CA LYS A 23 8.72 -13.54 8.11
C LYS A 23 9.94 -13.24 8.98
N HIS A 24 10.75 -12.26 8.55
CA HIS A 24 11.97 -11.87 9.20
C HIS A 24 11.85 -10.43 9.75
N TYR A 25 12.15 -10.23 11.01
CA TYR A 25 12.16 -8.90 11.64
C TYR A 25 13.40 -8.11 11.20
N ILE A 26 13.20 -6.86 10.77
CA ILE A 26 14.26 -6.00 10.24
C ILE A 26 14.25 -4.57 10.78
N LYS A 27 13.29 -4.21 11.63
CA LYS A 27 13.14 -2.83 12.12
C LYS A 27 14.37 -2.35 12.91
N ASP A 28 15.06 -3.24 13.59
CA ASP A 28 16.30 -2.99 14.34
C ASP A 28 17.45 -2.49 13.45
N VAL A 29 17.48 -2.90 12.19
CA VAL A 29 18.52 -2.51 11.21
C VAL A 29 18.04 -1.50 10.15
N SER A 30 16.76 -1.15 10.13
CA SER A 30 16.12 -0.34 9.07
C SER A 30 16.74 1.04 8.84
N LYS A 31 17.52 1.55 9.80
CA LYS A 31 18.24 2.82 9.71
C LYS A 31 19.75 2.65 9.43
N ASN A 32 20.29 1.44 9.57
CA ASN A 32 21.70 1.14 9.31
C ASN A 32 21.86 0.45 7.96
N ARG A 33 22.27 1.21 6.95
CA ARG A 33 22.39 0.70 5.56
C ARG A 33 23.22 -0.57 5.44
N LYS A 34 24.40 -0.63 6.05
CA LYS A 34 25.30 -1.78 5.94
C LYS A 34 24.67 -3.04 6.55
N ALA A 35 24.20 -2.95 7.79
CA ALA A 35 23.57 -4.07 8.48
C ALA A 35 22.26 -4.50 7.80
N PHE A 36 21.49 -3.54 7.28
CA PHE A 36 20.26 -3.80 6.55
C PHE A 36 20.55 -4.57 5.25
N LEU A 37 21.46 -4.08 4.41
CA LEU A 37 21.80 -4.71 3.14
C LEU A 37 22.41 -6.12 3.34
N GLU A 38 23.20 -6.32 4.36
CA GLU A 38 23.72 -7.63 4.72
C GLU A 38 22.58 -8.60 5.08
N ARG A 39 21.66 -8.14 5.95
CA ARG A 39 20.51 -8.97 6.37
C ARG A 39 19.61 -9.32 5.21
N ILE A 40 19.23 -8.36 4.36
CA ILE A 40 18.37 -8.66 3.20
C ILE A 40 19.07 -9.55 2.17
N LYS A 41 20.40 -9.41 1.99
CA LYS A 41 21.16 -10.33 1.14
C LYS A 41 21.04 -11.77 1.61
N ASN A 42 21.23 -12.01 2.88
CA ASN A 42 21.11 -13.35 3.47
C ASN A 42 19.69 -13.93 3.25
N ILE A 43 18.64 -13.12 3.53
CA ILE A 43 17.24 -13.53 3.34
C ILE A 43 16.93 -13.81 1.85
N VAL A 44 17.35 -12.93 0.95
CA VAL A 44 17.03 -13.03 -0.48
C VAL A 44 17.77 -14.19 -1.13
N LEU A 45 19.05 -14.41 -0.79
CA LEU A 45 19.90 -15.45 -1.40
C LEU A 45 19.72 -16.83 -0.75
N GLU A 46 19.06 -16.93 0.39
CA GLU A 46 18.80 -18.22 1.02
C GLU A 46 18.09 -19.18 0.05
N GLY A 47 18.62 -20.42 -0.05
CA GLY A 47 18.07 -21.47 -0.92
C GLY A 47 18.32 -21.30 -2.42
N ASP A 48 19.32 -20.51 -2.80
CA ASP A 48 19.81 -20.32 -4.18
C ASP A 48 18.70 -20.12 -5.22
N PRO A 49 17.87 -19.05 -5.10
CA PRO A 49 16.80 -18.80 -6.04
C PRO A 49 17.35 -18.42 -7.44
N GLU A 50 16.70 -18.87 -8.50
CA GLU A 50 17.03 -18.51 -9.88
C GLU A 50 16.46 -17.15 -10.28
N GLU A 51 15.28 -16.82 -9.72
CA GLU A 51 14.55 -15.57 -10.01
C GLU A 51 13.88 -15.06 -8.73
N VAL A 52 14.00 -13.75 -8.47
CA VAL A 52 13.38 -13.10 -7.32
C VAL A 52 12.58 -11.87 -7.74
N GLY A 53 11.31 -11.84 -7.33
CA GLY A 53 10.49 -10.62 -7.33
C GLY A 53 10.59 -9.92 -5.99
N ILE A 54 10.99 -8.65 -5.98
CA ILE A 54 11.11 -7.84 -4.77
C ILE A 54 10.06 -6.72 -4.80
N ALA A 55 9.16 -6.74 -3.84
CA ALA A 55 8.25 -5.65 -3.51
C ALA A 55 8.89 -4.77 -2.41
N VAL A 56 8.82 -3.45 -2.55
CA VAL A 56 9.43 -2.50 -1.61
C VAL A 56 8.44 -1.40 -1.25
N ALA A 57 8.28 -1.15 0.05
CA ALA A 57 7.53 0.01 0.53
C ALA A 57 8.31 1.30 0.25
N GLY A 58 7.97 2.00 -0.83
CA GLY A 58 8.62 3.25 -1.25
C GLY A 58 8.60 3.50 -2.75
N PHE A 59 9.25 4.59 -3.15
CA PHE A 59 9.37 5.00 -4.55
C PHE A 59 10.50 4.25 -5.24
N THR A 60 10.16 3.44 -6.24
CA THR A 60 11.10 2.61 -6.97
C THR A 60 11.18 3.01 -8.45
N SER A 61 12.36 2.92 -9.07
CA SER A 61 12.51 3.07 -10.51
C SER A 61 12.34 1.75 -11.26
N LEU A 62 12.13 1.84 -12.57
CA LEU A 62 12.14 0.68 -13.48
C LEU A 62 13.48 -0.07 -13.46
N ASP A 63 14.58 0.66 -13.17
CA ASP A 63 15.93 0.10 -13.08
C ASP A 63 16.26 -0.51 -11.70
N GLY A 64 15.29 -0.47 -10.77
CA GLY A 64 15.43 -1.10 -9.44
C GLY A 64 16.09 -0.21 -8.39
N VAL A 65 16.21 1.10 -8.64
CA VAL A 65 16.64 2.07 -7.63
C VAL A 65 15.48 2.40 -6.70
N VAL A 66 15.69 2.31 -5.40
CA VAL A 66 14.76 2.82 -4.39
C VAL A 66 15.12 4.28 -4.14
N TYR A 67 14.39 5.21 -4.73
CA TYR A 67 14.66 6.64 -4.57
C TYR A 67 14.45 7.09 -3.13
N ARG A 68 13.37 6.64 -2.52
CA ARG A 68 13.02 6.95 -1.14
C ARG A 68 12.10 5.89 -0.57
N SER A 69 12.41 5.46 0.66
CA SER A 69 11.56 4.59 1.45
C SER A 69 11.37 5.22 2.85
N PRO A 70 10.21 5.87 3.10
CA PRO A 70 9.98 6.56 4.38
C PRO A 70 10.13 5.64 5.59
N ASN A 71 9.77 4.37 5.43
CA ASN A 71 9.81 3.37 6.49
C ASN A 71 11.15 2.62 6.58
N ILE A 72 12.01 2.73 5.55
CA ILE A 72 13.30 2.03 5.46
C ILE A 72 14.36 2.97 4.88
N PRO A 73 14.82 4.00 5.64
CA PRO A 73 15.80 4.96 5.14
C PRO A 73 17.13 4.33 4.68
N ALA A 74 17.42 3.11 5.15
CA ALA A 74 18.59 2.35 4.70
C ALA A 74 18.58 2.04 3.20
N LEU A 75 17.40 2.04 2.56
CA LEU A 75 17.23 1.79 1.12
C LEU A 75 17.29 3.06 0.25
N ASP A 76 17.26 4.25 0.82
CA ASP A 76 17.25 5.49 0.03
C ASP A 76 18.47 5.57 -0.91
N GLY A 77 18.22 5.67 -2.21
CA GLY A 77 19.24 5.70 -3.26
C GLY A 77 19.90 4.35 -3.58
N VAL A 78 19.43 3.23 -3.01
CA VAL A 78 19.99 1.90 -3.26
C VAL A 78 19.41 1.31 -4.54
N ASN A 79 20.27 0.81 -5.43
CA ASN A 79 19.88 -0.01 -6.57
C ASN A 79 19.86 -1.49 -6.17
N LEU A 80 18.66 -2.05 -6.00
CA LEU A 80 18.52 -3.44 -5.60
C LEU A 80 18.95 -4.45 -6.68
N LYS A 81 18.87 -4.08 -7.96
CA LYS A 81 19.39 -4.95 -9.03
C LYS A 81 20.92 -5.04 -8.98
N GLU A 82 21.60 -3.96 -8.60
CA GLU A 82 23.06 -3.98 -8.40
C GLU A 82 23.45 -4.73 -7.12
N VAL A 83 22.67 -4.57 -6.04
CA VAL A 83 22.88 -5.31 -4.79
C VAL A 83 22.83 -6.82 -5.00
N PHE A 84 21.98 -7.27 -5.93
CA PHE A 84 21.78 -8.68 -6.29
C PHE A 84 22.32 -8.99 -7.71
N ALA A 85 23.41 -8.35 -8.11
CA ALA A 85 24.04 -8.62 -9.41
C ALA A 85 24.36 -10.11 -9.56
N GLY A 86 24.03 -10.69 -10.74
CA GLY A 86 24.14 -12.12 -11.01
C GLY A 86 22.86 -12.92 -10.74
N LEU A 87 21.88 -12.35 -10.06
CA LEU A 87 20.55 -12.94 -9.86
C LEU A 87 19.52 -12.23 -10.77
N LYS A 88 18.57 -12.97 -11.31
CA LYS A 88 17.45 -12.40 -12.06
C LYS A 88 16.46 -11.76 -11.11
N VAL A 89 16.54 -10.44 -10.94
CA VAL A 89 15.72 -9.67 -10.00
C VAL A 89 14.78 -8.73 -10.73
N LYS A 90 13.52 -8.71 -10.28
CA LYS A 90 12.54 -7.68 -10.61
C LYS A 90 12.18 -6.92 -9.33
N VAL A 91 12.18 -5.59 -9.39
CA VAL A 91 11.86 -4.72 -8.27
C VAL A 91 10.65 -3.88 -8.62
N ILE A 92 9.70 -3.78 -7.70
CA ILE A 92 8.46 -3.02 -7.89
C ILE A 92 8.01 -2.45 -6.52
N ASN A 93 7.22 -1.38 -6.54
CA ASN A 93 6.55 -0.88 -5.34
C ASN A 93 5.60 -1.95 -4.75
N ASP A 94 5.44 -1.98 -3.42
CA ASP A 94 4.66 -2.97 -2.69
C ASP A 94 3.16 -2.96 -3.06
N VAL A 95 2.55 -1.78 -3.24
CA VAL A 95 1.14 -1.66 -3.64
C VAL A 95 0.94 -2.10 -5.09
N SER A 96 1.88 -1.77 -5.98
CA SER A 96 1.87 -2.27 -7.37
C SER A 96 2.05 -3.79 -7.44
N ALA A 97 2.85 -4.37 -6.54
CA ALA A 97 2.98 -5.81 -6.40
C ALA A 97 1.68 -6.46 -5.89
N GLY A 98 1.02 -5.79 -4.93
CA GLY A 98 -0.30 -6.20 -4.44
C GLY A 98 -1.34 -6.23 -5.56
N ALA A 99 -1.45 -5.15 -6.34
CA ALA A 99 -2.35 -5.08 -7.50
C ALA A 99 -2.12 -6.23 -8.50
N LEU A 100 -0.85 -6.52 -8.81
CA LEU A 100 -0.51 -7.62 -9.70
C LEU A 100 -0.86 -8.98 -9.08
N GLY A 101 -0.73 -9.12 -7.76
CA GLY A 101 -1.12 -10.30 -7.01
C GLY A 101 -2.64 -10.55 -7.09
N GLU A 102 -3.46 -9.53 -6.81
CA GLU A 102 -4.92 -9.58 -6.91
C GLU A 102 -5.36 -9.97 -8.33
N TRP A 103 -4.78 -9.32 -9.35
CA TRP A 103 -5.06 -9.70 -10.73
C TRP A 103 -4.70 -11.14 -11.01
N PHE A 104 -3.53 -11.60 -10.58
CA PHE A 104 -3.02 -12.92 -10.92
C PHE A 104 -3.80 -14.05 -10.26
N TYR A 105 -4.27 -13.89 -9.03
CA TYR A 105 -4.93 -14.95 -8.28
C TYR A 105 -6.44 -14.98 -8.49
N ASP A 106 -7.10 -13.82 -8.51
CA ASP A 106 -8.55 -13.77 -8.42
C ASP A 106 -9.23 -13.06 -9.60
N HIS A 107 -8.50 -12.26 -10.41
CA HIS A 107 -9.12 -11.33 -11.37
C HIS A 107 -8.42 -11.31 -12.73
N ARG A 108 -7.98 -12.46 -13.25
CA ARG A 108 -7.26 -12.55 -14.55
C ARG A 108 -8.11 -12.17 -15.76
N ASP A 109 -9.40 -12.14 -15.62
CA ASP A 109 -10.37 -11.70 -16.62
C ASP A 109 -10.50 -10.17 -16.71
N SER A 110 -10.05 -9.44 -15.69
CA SER A 110 -10.05 -7.98 -15.69
C SER A 110 -9.01 -7.41 -16.66
N LYS A 111 -9.45 -6.45 -17.49
CA LYS A 111 -8.59 -5.71 -18.40
C LYS A 111 -7.90 -4.55 -17.70
N VAL A 112 -8.62 -3.86 -16.80
CA VAL A 112 -8.13 -2.71 -16.05
C VAL A 112 -8.52 -2.88 -14.59
N LEU A 113 -7.63 -3.45 -13.79
CA LEU A 113 -7.82 -3.63 -12.37
C LEU A 113 -7.15 -2.50 -11.59
N LEU A 114 -7.93 -1.78 -10.79
CA LEU A 114 -7.44 -0.79 -9.83
C LEU A 114 -7.43 -1.40 -8.43
N PHE A 115 -6.27 -1.45 -7.81
CA PHE A 115 -6.10 -1.84 -6.41
C PHE A 115 -5.85 -0.60 -5.55
N VAL A 116 -6.61 -0.44 -4.48
CA VAL A 116 -6.45 0.66 -3.51
C VAL A 116 -6.16 0.06 -2.14
N ALA A 117 -4.94 0.24 -1.67
CA ALA A 117 -4.48 -0.24 -0.37
C ALA A 117 -4.61 0.86 0.68
N ILE A 118 -5.40 0.63 1.73
CA ILE A 118 -5.70 1.58 2.80
C ILE A 118 -5.30 0.99 4.16
N GLY A 119 -4.35 1.65 4.79
CA GLY A 119 -3.83 1.32 6.10
C GLY A 119 -3.31 2.58 6.79
N THR A 120 -2.07 2.57 7.27
CA THR A 120 -1.42 3.78 7.83
C THR A 120 -1.44 4.93 6.82
N GLY A 121 -1.23 4.63 5.53
CA GLY A 121 -1.39 5.53 4.39
C GLY A 121 -2.41 5.00 3.39
N LEU A 122 -2.42 5.61 2.19
CA LEU A 122 -3.23 5.20 1.05
C LEU A 122 -2.37 5.11 -0.20
N GLY A 123 -2.29 3.93 -0.80
CA GLY A 123 -1.58 3.69 -2.04
C GLY A 123 -2.48 3.12 -3.14
N GLY A 124 -2.05 3.25 -4.38
CA GLY A 124 -2.73 2.69 -5.54
C GLY A 124 -1.84 1.80 -6.41
N GLY A 125 -2.43 0.80 -7.03
CA GLY A 125 -1.79 -0.02 -8.05
C GLY A 125 -2.77 -0.26 -9.21
N LEU A 126 -2.29 -0.19 -10.45
CA LEU A 126 -3.10 -0.40 -11.64
C LEU A 126 -2.48 -1.53 -12.48
N VAL A 127 -3.31 -2.48 -12.87
CA VAL A 127 -2.93 -3.54 -13.80
C VAL A 127 -3.76 -3.38 -15.06
N ILE A 128 -3.11 -3.30 -16.22
CA ILE A 128 -3.74 -3.19 -17.53
C ILE A 128 -3.28 -4.39 -18.38
N ASP A 129 -4.23 -5.17 -18.86
CA ASP A 129 -3.98 -6.40 -19.63
C ASP A 129 -2.91 -7.32 -18.99
N GLY A 130 -3.03 -7.50 -17.67
CA GLY A 130 -2.12 -8.36 -16.88
C GLY A 130 -0.73 -7.78 -16.63
N ARG A 131 -0.52 -6.50 -16.89
CA ARG A 131 0.76 -5.81 -16.66
C ARG A 131 0.58 -4.65 -15.69
N PRO A 132 1.45 -4.51 -14.68
CA PRO A 132 1.38 -3.38 -13.79
C PRO A 132 1.72 -2.09 -14.54
N PHE A 133 0.89 -1.06 -14.36
CA PHE A 133 1.15 0.27 -14.89
C PHE A 133 2.09 1.02 -13.94
N LEU A 134 3.34 1.17 -14.33
CA LEU A 134 4.40 1.75 -13.50
C LEU A 134 4.71 3.21 -13.87
N GLY A 135 4.07 3.76 -14.90
CA GLY A 135 4.36 5.10 -15.40
C GLY A 135 5.75 5.21 -16.02
N ALA A 136 6.20 6.44 -16.25
CA ALA A 136 7.45 6.71 -16.94
C ALA A 136 8.71 6.34 -16.11
N CYS A 137 8.61 6.40 -14.79
CA CYS A 137 9.78 6.24 -13.90
C CYS A 137 9.63 5.13 -12.84
N GLY A 138 8.55 4.36 -12.85
CA GLY A 138 8.36 3.24 -11.90
C GLY A 138 7.55 3.57 -10.64
N SER A 139 7.13 4.83 -10.47
CA SER A 139 6.39 5.31 -9.30
C SER A 139 5.07 5.96 -9.72
N SER A 140 4.20 5.19 -10.37
CA SER A 140 2.86 5.64 -10.75
C SER A 140 1.85 5.40 -9.63
N LEU A 141 0.66 5.96 -9.81
CA LEU A 141 -0.51 5.77 -8.93
C LEU A 141 -0.29 6.11 -7.46
N GLU A 142 0.33 7.23 -7.20
CA GLU A 142 0.35 7.85 -5.88
C GLU A 142 -1.05 8.41 -5.53
N LEU A 143 -2.07 7.53 -5.58
CA LEU A 143 -3.49 7.92 -5.43
C LEU A 143 -3.77 8.63 -4.12
N GLY A 144 -3.11 8.22 -3.05
CA GLY A 144 -3.26 8.88 -1.75
C GLY A 144 -2.91 10.36 -1.77
N HIS A 145 -2.10 10.79 -2.74
CA HIS A 145 -1.60 12.16 -2.80
C HIS A 145 -2.28 13.05 -3.84
N HIS A 146 -3.28 12.55 -4.58
CA HIS A 146 -4.13 13.46 -5.37
C HIS A 146 -5.04 14.28 -4.45
N ILE A 147 -5.30 15.52 -4.82
CA ILE A 147 -6.05 16.47 -4.00
C ILE A 147 -7.54 16.26 -4.24
N ILE A 148 -8.26 15.82 -3.19
CA ILE A 148 -9.71 15.67 -3.21
C ILE A 148 -10.43 16.85 -2.55
N LYS A 149 -9.71 17.71 -1.82
CA LYS A 149 -10.27 18.89 -1.17
C LYS A 149 -9.24 20.02 -1.14
N ALA A 150 -9.40 20.99 -2.02
CA ALA A 150 -8.53 22.16 -2.08
C ALA A 150 -8.50 22.90 -0.73
N GLY A 151 -7.28 23.20 -0.22
CA GLY A 151 -7.10 23.85 1.09
C GLY A 151 -7.52 22.99 2.28
N GLY A 152 -7.69 21.69 2.10
CA GLY A 152 -8.13 20.76 3.14
C GLY A 152 -7.04 20.38 4.16
N GLU A 153 -7.13 19.17 4.72
CA GLU A 153 -6.25 18.69 5.78
C GLU A 153 -4.80 18.53 5.32
N LYS A 154 -3.87 18.76 6.23
CA LYS A 154 -2.44 18.52 5.99
C LYS A 154 -2.18 17.02 5.86
N CYS A 155 -1.55 16.63 4.76
CA CYS A 155 -1.11 15.26 4.47
C CYS A 155 0.31 15.02 5.01
N SER A 156 0.63 13.74 5.23
CA SER A 156 1.98 13.26 5.58
C SER A 156 3.06 13.70 4.57
N CYS A 157 2.70 13.86 3.28
CA CYS A 157 3.58 14.33 2.22
C CYS A 157 3.89 15.84 2.26
N GLY A 158 3.29 16.59 3.20
CA GLY A 158 3.45 18.03 3.38
C GLY A 158 2.47 18.91 2.60
N ARG A 159 1.70 18.35 1.66
CA ARG A 159 0.64 19.05 0.92
C ARG A 159 -0.66 19.07 1.71
N PHE A 160 -1.66 19.78 1.19
CA PHE A 160 -2.98 19.90 1.79
C PHE A 160 -4.06 19.30 0.89
N GLY A 161 -5.03 18.61 1.49
CA GLY A 161 -6.21 18.10 0.79
C GLY A 161 -6.05 16.79 0.04
N CYS A 162 -4.92 16.08 0.25
CA CYS A 162 -4.69 14.76 -0.33
C CYS A 162 -5.73 13.74 0.16
N TRP A 163 -6.10 12.78 -0.69
CA TRP A 163 -7.05 11.71 -0.34
C TRP A 163 -6.62 10.93 0.91
N GLU A 164 -5.36 10.59 1.04
CA GLU A 164 -4.79 9.92 2.21
C GLU A 164 -5.08 10.66 3.52
N ALA A 165 -5.11 11.99 3.50
CA ALA A 165 -5.38 12.79 4.70
C ALA A 165 -6.81 12.59 5.27
N TYR A 166 -7.69 11.93 4.52
CA TYR A 166 -9.08 11.64 4.89
C TYR A 166 -9.37 10.14 4.94
N SER A 167 -8.77 9.34 4.07
CA SER A 167 -9.09 7.93 3.87
C SER A 167 -7.92 7.01 4.22
N SER A 168 -7.18 7.31 5.28
CA SER A 168 -6.17 6.45 5.90
C SER A 168 -6.44 6.30 7.40
N SER A 169 -5.67 5.47 8.12
CA SER A 169 -5.79 5.33 9.57
C SER A 169 -5.72 6.69 10.28
N TYR A 170 -4.70 7.50 10.00
CA TYR A 170 -4.59 8.81 10.64
C TYR A 170 -5.65 9.82 10.15
N GLY A 171 -6.16 9.66 8.94
CA GLY A 171 -7.29 10.42 8.42
C GLY A 171 -8.57 10.11 9.19
N PHE A 172 -8.84 8.83 9.43
CA PHE A 172 -9.98 8.36 10.20
C PHE A 172 -9.90 8.78 11.68
N GLU A 173 -8.72 8.63 12.31
CA GLU A 173 -8.46 9.12 13.67
C GLU A 173 -8.75 10.63 13.79
N ARG A 174 -8.32 11.43 12.80
CA ARG A 174 -8.55 12.87 12.75
C ARG A 174 -10.04 13.22 12.59
N ILE A 175 -10.77 12.50 11.76
CA ILE A 175 -12.21 12.69 11.57
C ILE A 175 -12.91 12.44 12.90
N TYR A 176 -12.60 11.33 13.58
CA TYR A 176 -13.17 11.01 14.87
C TYR A 176 -12.85 12.07 15.94
N GLU A 177 -11.60 12.56 15.99
CA GLU A 177 -11.22 13.64 16.92
C GLU A 177 -12.06 14.91 16.69
N LYS A 178 -12.37 15.25 15.44
CA LYS A 178 -13.23 16.41 15.12
C LYS A 178 -14.67 16.22 15.54
N VAL A 179 -15.21 15.02 15.39
CA VAL A 179 -16.61 14.69 15.74
C VAL A 179 -16.77 14.59 17.25
N SER A 180 -15.87 13.90 17.93
CA SER A 180 -16.03 13.52 19.34
C SER A 180 -15.25 14.41 20.32
N GLY A 181 -14.26 15.17 19.84
CA GLY A 181 -13.29 15.86 20.69
C GLY A 181 -12.26 14.95 21.36
N GLN A 182 -12.27 13.64 21.08
CA GLN A 182 -11.41 12.64 21.70
C GLN A 182 -10.41 12.07 20.68
N ARG A 183 -9.20 11.77 21.16
CA ARG A 183 -8.18 11.08 20.34
C ARG A 183 -8.20 9.58 20.64
N LEU A 184 -8.58 8.80 19.64
CA LEU A 184 -8.54 7.34 19.70
C LEU A 184 -7.78 6.82 18.45
N LYS A 185 -7.30 5.58 18.57
CA LYS A 185 -6.73 4.86 17.44
C LYS A 185 -7.81 4.26 16.55
N ASP A 186 -7.51 4.07 15.28
CA ASP A 186 -8.42 3.53 14.28
C ASP A 186 -9.15 2.27 14.75
N PHE A 187 -8.43 1.29 15.33
CA PHE A 187 -9.02 0.05 15.83
C PHE A 187 -10.01 0.27 17.00
N GLU A 188 -9.77 1.28 17.86
CA GLU A 188 -10.67 1.64 18.96
C GLU A 188 -11.95 2.27 18.41
N ILE A 189 -11.83 3.14 17.41
CA ILE A 189 -12.96 3.79 16.73
C ILE A 189 -13.82 2.74 16.02
N ILE A 190 -13.18 1.79 15.33
CA ILE A 190 -13.86 0.68 14.64
C ILE A 190 -14.66 -0.17 15.64
N ASN A 191 -14.08 -0.49 16.79
CA ASN A 191 -14.78 -1.27 17.82
C ASN A 191 -16.00 -0.49 18.35
N LYS A 192 -15.85 0.79 18.65
CA LYS A 192 -16.97 1.65 19.05
C LYS A 192 -18.07 1.72 17.98
N ALA A 193 -17.71 1.82 16.70
CA ALA A 193 -18.69 1.80 15.61
C ALA A 193 -19.45 0.47 15.55
N LYS A 194 -18.77 -0.67 15.75
CA LYS A 194 -19.41 -1.99 15.85
C LYS A 194 -20.34 -2.13 17.03
N GLU A 195 -20.09 -1.41 18.12
CA GLU A 195 -20.94 -1.34 19.32
C GLU A 195 -22.10 -0.32 19.16
N GLY A 196 -22.15 0.42 18.05
CA GLY A 196 -23.22 1.38 17.77
C GLY A 196 -23.00 2.77 18.36
N ASP A 197 -21.76 3.13 18.75
CA ASP A 197 -21.44 4.47 19.27
C ASP A 197 -21.75 5.55 18.22
N PRO A 198 -22.60 6.54 18.52
CA PRO A 198 -23.05 7.51 17.52
C PRO A 198 -21.93 8.35 16.93
N MET A 199 -20.92 8.73 17.73
CA MET A 199 -19.80 9.55 17.26
C MET A 199 -18.87 8.74 16.35
N ALA A 200 -18.68 7.45 16.65
CA ALA A 200 -17.89 6.56 15.80
C ALA A 200 -18.61 6.28 14.47
N LEU A 201 -19.93 6.11 14.49
CA LEU A 201 -20.75 5.95 13.29
C LEU A 201 -20.75 7.23 12.43
N GLU A 202 -20.83 8.42 13.02
CA GLU A 202 -20.71 9.69 12.31
C GLU A 202 -19.34 9.84 11.65
N ALA A 203 -18.27 9.54 12.38
CA ALA A 203 -16.91 9.55 11.84
C ALA A 203 -16.73 8.54 10.68
N LEU A 204 -17.36 7.36 10.79
CA LEU A 204 -17.35 6.34 9.73
C LEU A 204 -18.09 6.83 8.48
N MET A 205 -19.23 7.48 8.62
CA MET A 205 -19.97 8.06 7.50
C MET A 205 -19.15 9.14 6.76
N GLU A 206 -18.46 10.00 7.50
CA GLU A 206 -17.59 11.02 6.89
C GLU A 206 -16.37 10.40 6.21
N PHE A 207 -15.74 9.37 6.83
CA PHE A 207 -14.68 8.59 6.20
C PHE A 207 -15.15 7.95 4.89
N ARG A 208 -16.33 7.29 4.91
CA ARG A 208 -16.95 6.67 3.73
C ARG A 208 -17.15 7.70 2.62
N ARG A 209 -17.63 8.90 2.94
CA ARG A 209 -17.84 9.98 1.98
C ARG A 209 -16.55 10.36 1.25
N TYR A 210 -15.43 10.51 1.97
CA TYR A 210 -14.14 10.81 1.34
C TYR A 210 -13.55 9.61 0.58
N LEU A 211 -13.81 8.40 1.07
CA LEU A 211 -13.43 7.18 0.37
C LEU A 211 -14.09 7.11 -1.01
N LEU A 212 -15.41 7.27 -1.05
CA LEU A 212 -16.20 7.31 -2.28
C LEU A 212 -15.75 8.42 -3.24
N LEU A 213 -15.50 9.62 -2.73
CA LEU A 213 -15.04 10.73 -3.57
C LEU A 213 -13.73 10.40 -4.29
N GLY A 214 -12.78 9.79 -3.61
CA GLY A 214 -11.52 9.38 -4.23
C GLY A 214 -11.68 8.21 -5.20
N LEU A 215 -12.57 7.26 -4.89
CA LEU A 215 -12.90 6.15 -5.78
C LEU A 215 -13.59 6.65 -7.06
N MET A 216 -14.58 7.54 -6.95
CA MET A 216 -15.26 8.15 -8.12
C MET A 216 -14.26 8.88 -9.02
N ASN A 217 -13.36 9.68 -8.45
CA ASN A 217 -12.29 10.32 -9.22
C ASN A 217 -11.44 9.28 -9.97
N SER A 218 -11.11 8.18 -9.32
CA SER A 218 -10.31 7.10 -9.90
C SER A 218 -11.07 6.38 -11.02
N VAL A 219 -12.37 6.16 -10.85
CA VAL A 219 -13.25 5.61 -11.91
C VAL A 219 -13.24 6.50 -13.14
N HIS A 220 -13.43 7.82 -12.96
CA HIS A 220 -13.45 8.76 -14.08
C HIS A 220 -12.10 8.90 -14.79
N ILE A 221 -10.98 8.69 -14.08
CA ILE A 221 -9.62 8.82 -14.66
C ILE A 221 -9.19 7.54 -15.36
N PHE A 222 -9.41 6.37 -14.75
CA PHE A 222 -8.85 5.10 -15.20
C PHE A 222 -9.85 4.19 -15.88
N ASN A 223 -11.15 4.44 -15.69
CA ASN A 223 -12.24 3.60 -16.20
C ASN A 223 -11.99 2.10 -15.95
N PRO A 224 -11.73 1.67 -14.69
CA PRO A 224 -11.44 0.28 -14.38
C PRO A 224 -12.70 -0.58 -14.54
N ASP A 225 -12.53 -1.83 -14.97
CA ASP A 225 -13.58 -2.84 -14.94
C ASP A 225 -13.62 -3.59 -13.59
N ARG A 226 -12.57 -3.40 -12.76
CA ARG A 226 -12.48 -3.97 -11.41
C ARG A 226 -11.77 -3.02 -10.46
N ILE A 227 -12.37 -2.80 -9.29
CA ILE A 227 -11.74 -2.13 -8.16
C ILE A 227 -11.61 -3.12 -7.01
N VAL A 228 -10.41 -3.24 -6.46
CA VAL A 228 -10.14 -4.06 -5.27
C VAL A 228 -9.68 -3.14 -4.15
N LEU A 229 -10.37 -3.17 -3.02
CA LEU A 229 -9.99 -2.48 -1.81
C LEU A 229 -9.29 -3.45 -0.87
N GLY A 230 -8.11 -3.08 -0.37
CA GLY A 230 -7.36 -3.90 0.57
C GLY A 230 -6.61 -3.06 1.60
N GLY A 231 -5.82 -3.74 2.42
CA GLY A 231 -5.05 -3.11 3.49
C GLY A 231 -5.71 -3.19 4.86
N GLY A 232 -4.88 -3.07 5.90
CA GLY A 232 -5.28 -3.40 7.26
C GLY A 232 -6.47 -2.60 7.80
N LEU A 233 -6.65 -1.35 7.36
CA LEU A 233 -7.80 -0.55 7.78
C LEU A 233 -9.10 -1.06 7.13
N ILE A 234 -9.07 -1.34 5.83
CA ILE A 234 -10.23 -1.88 5.11
C ILE A 234 -10.61 -3.25 5.65
N ASP A 235 -9.63 -4.14 5.85
CA ASP A 235 -9.88 -5.48 6.42
C ASP A 235 -10.56 -5.40 7.79
N ALA A 236 -10.17 -4.43 8.63
CA ALA A 236 -10.74 -4.25 9.97
C ALA A 236 -12.19 -3.71 9.94
N MET A 237 -12.54 -2.91 8.93
CA MET A 237 -13.86 -2.26 8.83
C MET A 237 -14.74 -2.77 7.69
N LYS A 238 -14.37 -3.86 7.02
CA LYS A 238 -15.10 -4.40 5.86
C LYS A 238 -16.59 -4.59 6.12
N ASP A 239 -16.96 -5.06 7.32
CA ASP A 239 -18.36 -5.30 7.72
C ASP A 239 -19.15 -3.98 7.91
N LEU A 240 -18.46 -2.85 8.05
CA LEU A 240 -19.04 -1.52 8.24
C LEU A 240 -19.12 -0.71 6.93
N LEU A 241 -18.45 -1.18 5.88
CA LEU A 241 -18.37 -0.49 4.58
C LEU A 241 -19.32 -1.06 3.51
N GLY A 242 -20.32 -1.86 3.92
CA GLY A 242 -21.30 -2.43 2.96
C GLY A 242 -21.96 -1.39 2.06
N GLY A 243 -22.35 -1.80 0.84
CA GLY A 243 -23.05 -0.94 -0.14
C GLY A 243 -22.16 0.13 -0.82
N LEU A 244 -20.83 0.00 -0.79
CA LEU A 244 -19.94 0.90 -1.54
C LEU A 244 -20.12 0.78 -3.06
N GLU A 245 -20.46 -0.41 -3.54
CA GLU A 245 -20.66 -0.69 -4.97
C GLU A 245 -21.90 0.01 -5.52
N GLU A 246 -22.92 0.20 -4.68
CA GLU A 246 -24.18 0.86 -5.05
C GLU A 246 -24.01 2.39 -5.17
N ASP A 247 -22.98 2.93 -4.51
CA ASP A 247 -22.70 4.38 -4.46
C ASP A 247 -21.66 4.82 -5.51
N LEU A 248 -21.05 3.88 -6.25
CA LEU A 248 -20.07 4.11 -7.31
C LEU A 248 -20.69 4.01 -8.70
#